data_c4401fb599f75a3f4e472dc24d090ae0
#
_entry.id   c4401fb599f75a3f4e472dc24d090ae0
#
_cell.length_a   1.000
_cell.length_b   1.000
_cell.length_c   1.000
_cell.angle_alpha   90.00
_cell.angle_beta   90.00
_cell.angle_gamma   90.00
#
_symmetry.space_group_name_H-M   'P 1'
#
loop_
_entity.id
_entity.type
_entity.pdbx_description
1 polymer ?
#
loop_
_entity_poly.entity_id
_entity_poly.type
_entity_poly.pdbx_seq_one_letter_code
_entity_poly.pdbx_strand_id
1 'polypeptide(L)'
;MKMYNEMSKEELADLIAELKKTYKKFQDMDLHLDMSRGKPCREQLDLSMGMMDTLNSEADLSCADGTDCRNYGVLTGIDEAKVLIGDMMENNPDNIIIFGNSSLNVMYDTIARAMTHGIMGNTPWSKLDRLSSYARYQVMTDILQLQNTSDLR
;
A
#
# COMPACT_ATOMS: atom_id res chain seq x y z
N MET A 1 25.93 10.87 18.10
CA MET A 1 26.19 11.88 17.06
C MET A 1 25.87 13.24 17.70
N LYS A 2 26.77 14.21 17.67
CA LYS A 2 26.55 15.54 18.24
C LYS A 2 25.48 16.25 17.41
N MET A 3 24.57 16.95 18.03
CA MET A 3 23.52 17.68 17.28
C MET A 3 24.14 18.94 16.63
N TYR A 4 23.64 19.36 15.48
CA TYR A 4 24.21 20.51 14.74
C TYR A 4 24.22 21.81 15.53
N ASN A 5 23.24 22.01 16.41
CA ASN A 5 23.17 23.18 17.31
C ASN A 5 24.19 23.15 18.46
N GLU A 6 24.85 22.01 18.66
CA GLU A 6 25.88 21.80 19.69
C GLU A 6 27.31 21.87 19.11
N MET A 7 27.43 22.01 17.79
CA MET A 7 28.71 22.05 17.07
C MET A 7 29.27 23.47 17.03
N SER A 8 30.63 23.59 17.13
CA SER A 8 31.31 24.86 16.88
C SER A 8 31.25 25.25 15.40
N LYS A 9 31.59 26.49 15.08
CA LYS A 9 31.67 26.96 13.69
C LYS A 9 32.72 26.20 12.89
N GLU A 10 33.84 25.85 13.51
CA GLU A 10 34.89 25.05 12.90
C GLU A 10 34.42 23.63 12.62
N GLU A 11 33.79 22.96 13.59
CA GLU A 11 33.24 21.61 13.43
C GLU A 11 32.17 21.57 12.32
N LEU A 12 31.35 22.62 12.21
CA LEU A 12 30.35 22.72 11.13
C LEU A 12 31.00 22.95 9.76
N ALA A 13 32.10 23.76 9.71
CA ALA A 13 32.80 23.99 8.46
C ALA A 13 33.47 22.70 7.93
N ASP A 14 34.10 21.94 8.82
CA ASP A 14 34.73 20.66 8.49
C ASP A 14 33.68 19.64 8.01
N LEU A 15 32.56 19.55 8.73
CA LEU A 15 31.45 18.68 8.33
C LEU A 15 30.87 19.05 6.94
N ILE A 16 30.71 20.35 6.67
CA ILE A 16 30.25 20.84 5.37
C ILE A 16 31.26 20.46 4.28
N ALA A 17 32.57 20.59 4.54
CA ALA A 17 33.59 20.21 3.56
C ALA A 17 33.54 18.69 3.25
N GLU A 18 33.40 17.85 4.28
CA GLU A 18 33.26 16.41 4.13
C GLU A 18 31.99 16.01 3.35
N LEU A 19 30.84 16.60 3.72
CA LEU A 19 29.57 16.35 3.03
C LEU A 19 29.62 16.79 1.57
N LYS A 20 30.24 17.93 1.25
CA LYS A 20 30.44 18.38 -0.13
C LYS A 20 31.32 17.42 -0.93
N LYS A 21 32.38 16.89 -0.32
CA LYS A 21 33.25 15.89 -0.95
C LYS A 21 32.48 14.59 -1.24
N THR A 22 31.68 14.13 -0.28
CA THR A 22 30.85 12.92 -0.42
C THR A 22 29.78 13.12 -1.49
N TYR A 23 29.12 14.27 -1.48
CA TYR A 23 28.12 14.61 -2.49
C TYR A 23 28.72 14.64 -3.90
N LYS A 24 29.90 15.27 -4.05
CA LYS A 24 30.61 15.29 -5.33
C LYS A 24 30.96 13.88 -5.81
N LYS A 25 31.38 12.99 -4.90
CA LYS A 25 31.62 11.57 -5.23
C LYS A 25 30.37 10.90 -5.81
N PHE A 26 29.18 11.13 -5.23
CA PHE A 26 27.93 10.58 -5.77
C PHE A 26 27.56 11.18 -7.14
N GLN A 27 27.80 12.47 -7.35
CA GLN A 27 27.59 13.09 -8.66
C GLN A 27 28.49 12.47 -9.73
N ASP A 28 29.77 12.19 -9.40
CA ASP A 28 30.74 11.62 -10.32
C ASP A 28 30.46 10.13 -10.65
N MET A 29 29.58 9.46 -9.88
CA MET A 29 29.15 8.07 -10.17
C MET A 29 28.12 7.97 -11.28
N ASP A 30 27.62 9.08 -11.81
CA ASP A 30 26.59 9.16 -12.86
C ASP A 30 25.36 8.25 -12.60
N LEU A 31 24.86 8.29 -11.39
CA LEU A 31 23.75 7.44 -10.96
C LEU A 31 22.43 7.92 -11.56
N HIS A 32 21.79 7.08 -12.36
CA HIS A 32 20.43 7.30 -12.90
C HIS A 32 19.39 6.65 -11.99
N LEU A 33 19.18 7.23 -10.81
CA LEU A 33 18.23 6.71 -9.80
C LEU A 33 16.87 7.42 -9.93
N ASP A 34 15.82 6.64 -10.07
CA ASP A 34 14.44 7.14 -10.01
C ASP A 34 13.82 6.83 -8.65
N MET A 35 13.60 7.87 -7.85
CA MET A 35 12.95 7.80 -6.54
C MET A 35 11.49 8.30 -6.58
N SER A 36 10.95 8.60 -7.75
CA SER A 36 9.60 9.14 -7.90
C SER A 36 8.51 8.14 -7.54
N ARG A 37 8.80 6.84 -7.66
CA ARG A 37 7.89 5.74 -7.30
C ARG A 37 8.66 4.53 -6.76
N GLY A 38 8.08 3.86 -5.75
CA GLY A 38 8.55 2.56 -5.29
C GLY A 38 8.16 1.48 -6.28
N LYS A 39 9.07 1.14 -7.20
CA LYS A 39 8.91 0.05 -8.16
C LYS A 39 9.93 -1.04 -7.89
N PRO A 40 9.53 -2.33 -7.89
CA PRO A 40 10.50 -3.42 -7.85
C PRO A 40 11.43 -3.36 -9.05
N CYS A 41 12.71 -3.70 -8.87
CA CYS A 41 13.64 -3.86 -9.98
C CYS A 41 13.33 -5.16 -10.76
N ARG A 42 13.95 -5.32 -11.92
CA ARG A 42 13.71 -6.48 -12.80
C ARG A 42 13.99 -7.79 -12.08
N GLU A 43 15.11 -7.87 -11.39
CA GLU A 43 15.54 -9.06 -10.66
C GLU A 43 14.54 -9.47 -9.56
N GLN A 44 13.90 -8.50 -8.93
CA GLN A 44 12.83 -8.75 -7.96
C GLN A 44 11.55 -9.28 -8.63
N LEU A 45 11.21 -8.76 -9.81
CA LEU A 45 10.07 -9.25 -10.59
C LEU A 45 10.31 -10.67 -11.13
N ASP A 46 11.55 -10.98 -11.53
CA ASP A 46 11.92 -12.29 -12.03
C ASP A 46 11.73 -13.40 -10.98
N LEU A 47 11.79 -13.09 -9.68
CA LEU A 47 11.53 -14.05 -8.61
C LEU A 47 10.11 -14.66 -8.66
N SER A 48 9.14 -13.93 -9.19
CA SER A 48 7.74 -14.38 -9.27
C SER A 48 7.37 -14.95 -10.65
N MET A 49 8.30 -14.98 -11.61
CA MET A 49 7.98 -15.41 -12.98
C MET A 49 7.50 -16.85 -13.07
N GLY A 50 7.95 -17.75 -12.19
CA GLY A 50 7.44 -19.13 -12.12
C GLY A 50 5.93 -19.25 -11.90
N MET A 51 5.27 -18.19 -11.38
CA MET A 51 3.82 -18.16 -11.24
C MET A 51 3.09 -18.21 -12.60
N MET A 52 3.72 -17.73 -13.67
CA MET A 52 3.12 -17.73 -15.01
C MET A 52 2.96 -19.14 -15.58
N ASP A 53 3.77 -20.09 -15.13
CA ASP A 53 3.74 -21.48 -15.59
C ASP A 53 2.74 -22.34 -14.80
N THR A 54 2.19 -21.80 -13.70
CA THR A 54 1.25 -22.51 -12.82
C THR A 54 -0.15 -22.61 -13.44
N LEU A 55 -0.56 -21.57 -14.19
CA LEU A 55 -1.85 -21.49 -14.83
C LEU A 55 -1.71 -21.82 -16.32
N ASN A 56 -1.97 -23.07 -16.68
CA ASN A 56 -1.93 -23.57 -18.05
C ASN A 56 -3.16 -24.45 -18.33
N SER A 57 -3.26 -25.01 -19.53
CA SER A 57 -4.40 -25.83 -19.96
C SER A 57 -4.57 -27.15 -19.16
N GLU A 58 -3.52 -27.60 -18.51
CA GLU A 58 -3.48 -28.85 -17.72
C GLU A 58 -3.62 -28.59 -16.22
N ALA A 59 -3.68 -27.32 -15.79
CA ALA A 59 -3.77 -26.96 -14.38
C ALA A 59 -5.16 -27.34 -13.82
N ASP A 60 -5.16 -27.89 -12.59
CA ASP A 60 -6.38 -27.97 -11.81
C ASP A 60 -6.76 -26.58 -11.29
N LEU A 61 -7.91 -26.10 -11.73
CA LEU A 61 -8.44 -24.78 -11.39
C LEU A 61 -9.62 -24.87 -10.43
N SER A 62 -9.75 -26.00 -9.73
CA SER A 62 -10.81 -26.24 -8.74
C SER A 62 -10.28 -25.98 -7.33
N CYS A 63 -11.06 -25.29 -6.52
CA CYS A 63 -10.82 -25.18 -5.07
C CYS A 63 -11.15 -26.49 -4.34
N ALA A 64 -10.71 -26.62 -3.12
CA ALA A 64 -10.96 -27.78 -2.27
C ALA A 64 -12.46 -28.04 -2.03
N ASP A 65 -13.29 -27.01 -2.05
CA ASP A 65 -14.75 -27.09 -1.94
C ASP A 65 -15.45 -27.43 -3.28
N GLY A 66 -14.69 -27.61 -4.37
CA GLY A 66 -15.18 -27.89 -5.71
C GLY A 66 -15.54 -26.65 -6.52
N THR A 67 -15.31 -25.45 -6.02
CA THR A 67 -15.53 -24.20 -6.78
C THR A 67 -14.54 -24.12 -7.94
N ASP A 68 -15.05 -23.92 -9.16
CA ASP A 68 -14.23 -23.68 -10.35
C ASP A 68 -13.80 -22.21 -10.40
N CYS A 69 -12.48 -21.96 -10.25
CA CYS A 69 -11.91 -20.61 -10.22
C CYS A 69 -12.10 -19.81 -11.51
N ARG A 70 -12.55 -20.44 -12.60
CA ARG A 70 -12.89 -19.76 -13.86
C ARG A 70 -14.28 -19.14 -13.83
N ASN A 71 -15.07 -19.43 -12.81
CA ASN A 71 -16.45 -18.97 -12.68
C ASN A 71 -16.55 -17.82 -11.67
N TYR A 72 -17.69 -17.16 -11.66
CA TYR A 72 -18.00 -16.08 -10.71
C TYR A 72 -18.90 -16.61 -9.57
N GLY A 73 -19.11 -15.78 -8.53
CA GLY A 73 -20.06 -16.07 -7.45
C GLY A 73 -19.43 -16.09 -6.05
N VAL A 74 -18.10 -16.10 -5.95
CA VAL A 74 -17.38 -16.03 -4.66
C VAL A 74 -17.13 -14.56 -4.33
N LEU A 75 -17.93 -13.97 -3.42
CA LEU A 75 -17.94 -12.54 -3.16
C LEU A 75 -16.72 -12.05 -2.35
N THR A 76 -16.16 -12.89 -1.48
CA THR A 76 -15.11 -12.50 -0.54
C THR A 76 -13.76 -13.11 -0.85
N GLY A 77 -13.66 -13.85 -1.94
CA GLY A 77 -12.48 -14.62 -2.33
C GLY A 77 -12.58 -16.10 -1.94
N ILE A 78 -11.80 -16.93 -2.62
CA ILE A 78 -11.72 -18.37 -2.32
C ILE A 78 -11.04 -18.60 -0.96
N ASP A 79 -11.40 -19.66 -0.27
CA ASP A 79 -10.94 -19.90 1.09
C ASP A 79 -9.41 -20.08 1.16
N GLU A 80 -8.81 -20.73 0.18
CA GLU A 80 -7.36 -20.89 0.09
C GLU A 80 -6.63 -19.54 0.04
N ALA A 81 -7.16 -18.59 -0.73
CA ALA A 81 -6.58 -17.24 -0.80
C ALA A 81 -6.77 -16.48 0.52
N LYS A 82 -7.92 -16.65 1.17
CA LYS A 82 -8.19 -16.02 2.48
C LYS A 82 -7.29 -16.57 3.56
N VAL A 83 -7.04 -17.89 3.57
CA VAL A 83 -6.09 -18.54 4.50
C VAL A 83 -4.68 -18.01 4.25
N LEU A 84 -4.20 -18.03 3.00
CA LEU A 84 -2.87 -17.57 2.64
C LEU A 84 -2.63 -16.11 3.06
N ILE A 85 -3.57 -15.22 2.75
CA ILE A 85 -3.45 -13.81 3.13
C ILE A 85 -3.62 -13.61 4.64
N GLY A 86 -4.50 -14.38 5.28
CA GLY A 86 -4.70 -14.38 6.72
C GLY A 86 -3.40 -14.74 7.46
N ASP A 87 -2.71 -15.76 7.04
CA ASP A 87 -1.40 -16.16 7.59
C ASP A 87 -0.34 -15.06 7.41
N MET A 88 -0.28 -14.46 6.22
CA MET A 88 0.65 -13.35 5.93
C MET A 88 0.39 -12.10 6.78
N MET A 89 -0.88 -11.85 7.11
CA MET A 89 -1.31 -10.67 7.88
C MET A 89 -1.49 -10.96 9.38
N GLU A 90 -1.22 -12.18 9.83
CA GLU A 90 -1.47 -12.63 11.22
C GLU A 90 -2.91 -12.35 11.65
N ASN A 91 -3.87 -12.62 10.77
CA ASN A 91 -5.30 -12.37 10.99
C ASN A 91 -6.15 -13.61 10.67
N ASN A 92 -7.34 -13.67 11.28
CA ASN A 92 -8.29 -14.74 10.99
C ASN A 92 -8.76 -14.65 9.52
N PRO A 93 -8.72 -15.75 8.74
CA PRO A 93 -9.24 -15.82 7.37
C PRO A 93 -10.66 -15.29 7.20
N ASP A 94 -11.53 -15.46 8.21
CA ASP A 94 -12.91 -14.94 8.19
C ASP A 94 -12.99 -13.40 8.13
N ASN A 95 -11.92 -12.71 8.53
CA ASN A 95 -11.80 -11.26 8.45
C ASN A 95 -11.14 -10.79 7.14
N ILE A 96 -10.78 -11.71 6.24
CA ILE A 96 -10.11 -11.40 4.98
C ILE A 96 -11.15 -11.33 3.84
N ILE A 97 -11.06 -10.26 3.08
CA ILE A 97 -11.82 -10.08 1.83
C ILE A 97 -10.83 -9.85 0.70
N ILE A 98 -10.85 -10.73 -0.30
CA ILE A 98 -10.06 -10.59 -1.51
C ILE A 98 -10.86 -9.75 -2.49
N PHE A 99 -10.52 -8.49 -2.63
CA PHE A 99 -11.31 -7.55 -3.40
C PHE A 99 -10.78 -7.35 -4.84
N GLY A 100 -9.48 -7.27 -5.01
CA GLY A 100 -8.84 -7.04 -6.30
C GLY A 100 -7.44 -6.41 -6.13
N ASN A 101 -6.85 -5.99 -7.23
CA ASN A 101 -5.47 -5.51 -7.27
C ASN A 101 -5.33 -3.96 -7.24
N SER A 102 -6.43 -3.22 -7.17
CA SER A 102 -6.40 -1.75 -7.12
C SER A 102 -6.75 -1.24 -5.73
N SER A 103 -5.72 -0.95 -4.91
CA SER A 103 -5.90 -0.41 -3.55
C SER A 103 -6.64 0.94 -3.54
N LEU A 104 -6.42 1.80 -4.53
CA LEU A 104 -7.12 3.09 -4.63
C LEU A 104 -8.63 2.90 -4.84
N ASN A 105 -9.04 1.95 -5.67
CA ASN A 105 -10.45 1.66 -5.87
C ASN A 105 -11.11 1.11 -4.59
N VAL A 106 -10.40 0.22 -3.89
CA VAL A 106 -10.88 -0.33 -2.61
C VAL A 106 -11.07 0.77 -1.57
N MET A 107 -10.08 1.66 -1.42
CA MET A 107 -10.15 2.78 -0.49
C MET A 107 -11.29 3.74 -0.85
N TYR A 108 -11.41 4.10 -2.11
CA TYR A 108 -12.50 4.97 -2.58
C TYR A 108 -13.88 4.34 -2.30
N ASP A 109 -14.09 3.09 -2.69
CA ASP A 109 -15.37 2.39 -2.49
C ASP A 109 -15.73 2.31 -0.99
N THR A 110 -14.76 2.00 -0.15
CA THR A 110 -14.96 1.94 1.30
C THR A 110 -15.42 3.28 1.88
N ILE A 111 -14.75 4.37 1.51
CA ILE A 111 -15.11 5.72 1.97
C ILE A 111 -16.44 6.16 1.37
N ALA A 112 -16.68 5.90 0.08
CA ALA A 112 -17.93 6.26 -0.58
C ALA A 112 -19.13 5.55 0.08
N ARG A 113 -19.00 4.27 0.43
CA ARG A 113 -20.03 3.52 1.17
C ARG A 113 -20.24 4.10 2.58
N ALA A 114 -19.17 4.41 3.31
CA ALA A 114 -19.28 5.04 4.62
C ALA A 114 -20.01 6.39 4.55
N MET A 115 -19.71 7.19 3.54
CA MET A 115 -20.36 8.49 3.30
C MET A 115 -21.83 8.37 2.95
N THR A 116 -22.21 7.39 2.15
CA THR A 116 -23.57 7.29 1.58
C THR A 116 -24.50 6.38 2.38
N HIS A 117 -23.99 5.24 2.87
CA HIS A 117 -24.80 4.20 3.52
C HIS A 117 -24.49 4.03 5.00
N GLY A 118 -23.34 4.52 5.46
CA GLY A 118 -22.82 4.24 6.80
C GLY A 118 -22.13 2.88 6.89
N ILE A 119 -21.53 2.60 8.03
CA ILE A 119 -20.79 1.36 8.30
C ILE A 119 -21.48 0.64 9.47
N MET A 120 -21.69 -0.67 9.35
CA MET A 120 -22.24 -1.54 10.40
C MET A 120 -23.57 -1.01 10.99
N GLY A 121 -24.45 -0.48 10.14
CA GLY A 121 -25.75 0.06 10.56
C GLY A 121 -25.70 1.45 11.19
N ASN A 122 -24.55 2.08 11.25
CA ASN A 122 -24.42 3.45 11.76
C ASN A 122 -24.88 4.49 10.73
N THR A 123 -25.11 5.72 11.22
CA THR A 123 -25.48 6.87 10.38
C THR A 123 -24.41 7.11 9.30
N PRO A 124 -24.82 7.35 8.05
CA PRO A 124 -23.88 7.75 6.99
C PRO A 124 -23.02 8.96 7.40
N TRP A 125 -21.74 8.91 7.09
CA TRP A 125 -20.81 9.98 7.47
C TRP A 125 -21.22 11.35 6.92
N SER A 126 -21.85 11.41 5.75
CA SER A 126 -22.39 12.64 5.17
C SER A 126 -23.48 13.31 6.01
N LYS A 127 -24.05 12.62 6.99
CA LYS A 127 -25.11 13.12 7.88
C LYS A 127 -24.61 13.42 9.29
N LEU A 128 -23.31 13.26 9.54
CA LEU A 128 -22.70 13.57 10.81
C LEU A 128 -22.28 15.04 10.86
N ASP A 129 -22.49 15.71 11.99
CA ASP A 129 -22.05 17.09 12.20
C ASP A 129 -20.53 17.21 12.17
N ARG A 130 -19.83 16.16 12.57
CA ARG A 130 -18.37 16.09 12.61
C ARG A 130 -17.88 14.67 12.38
N LEU A 131 -16.88 14.54 11.52
CA LEU A 131 -16.11 13.32 11.29
C LEU A 131 -14.67 13.55 11.76
N SER A 132 -14.12 12.62 12.53
CA SER A 132 -12.71 12.62 12.90
C SER A 132 -12.05 11.38 12.36
N SER A 133 -10.94 11.55 11.66
CA SER A 133 -10.12 10.46 11.12
C SER A 133 -8.73 10.50 11.72
N TYR A 134 -8.21 9.32 12.11
CA TYR A 134 -6.83 9.16 12.55
C TYR A 134 -6.01 8.63 11.40
N ALA A 135 -5.12 9.45 10.86
CA ALA A 135 -4.17 9.04 9.84
C ALA A 135 -2.77 8.88 10.45
N ARG A 136 -2.09 7.79 10.11
CA ARG A 136 -0.66 7.66 10.38
C ARG A 136 0.10 8.66 9.50
N TYR A 137 1.22 9.21 10.00
CA TYR A 137 2.04 10.21 9.32
C TYR A 137 2.53 9.80 7.90
N GLN A 138 2.48 8.52 7.55
CA GLN A 138 2.87 7.97 6.25
C GLN A 138 1.67 7.50 5.41
N VAL A 139 0.55 8.15 5.51
CA VAL A 139 -0.60 7.83 4.65
C VAL A 139 -0.38 8.39 3.25
N MET A 140 -0.73 7.58 2.24
CA MET A 140 -0.66 8.00 0.84
C MET A 140 -1.50 9.28 0.63
N THR A 141 -0.94 10.22 -0.09
CA THR A 141 -1.51 11.56 -0.36
C THR A 141 -2.95 11.51 -0.88
N ASP A 142 -3.30 10.45 -1.59
CA ASP A 142 -4.61 10.24 -2.20
C ASP A 142 -5.74 10.05 -1.17
N ILE A 143 -5.47 9.44 -0.01
CA ILE A 143 -6.47 9.30 1.06
C ILE A 143 -6.77 10.66 1.70
N LEU A 144 -5.74 11.48 1.89
CA LEU A 144 -5.90 12.83 2.43
C LEU A 144 -6.68 13.74 1.48
N GLN A 145 -6.52 13.57 0.16
CA GLN A 145 -7.30 14.31 -0.84
C GLN A 145 -8.78 13.89 -0.84
N LEU A 146 -9.09 12.60 -0.67
CA LEU A 146 -10.47 12.12 -0.56
C LEU A 146 -11.18 12.69 0.70
N GLN A 147 -10.47 12.82 1.81
CA GLN A 147 -11.01 13.43 3.03
C GLN A 147 -11.28 14.93 2.82
N ASN A 148 -10.36 15.67 2.20
CA ASN A 148 -10.51 17.09 1.92
C ASN A 148 -11.66 17.41 0.94
N THR A 149 -11.97 16.53 -0.01
CA THR A 149 -13.11 16.69 -0.91
C THR A 149 -14.45 16.44 -0.22
N SER A 150 -14.49 15.68 0.87
CA SER A 150 -15.70 15.48 1.67
C SER A 150 -15.98 16.62 2.66
N ASP A 151 -14.97 17.42 3.02
CA ASP A 151 -15.11 18.60 3.90
C ASP A 151 -15.59 19.87 3.17
N LEU A 152 -15.76 19.82 1.84
CA LEU A 152 -16.20 20.93 0.99
C LEU A 152 -17.73 20.97 0.81
N ARG A 153 -18.50 20.74 1.89
CA ARG A 153 -19.95 21.00 1.90
C ARG A 153 -20.34 21.89 3.05
#